data_ac64c350ef76ca15ace7183e7e173267
#
_entry.id   ac64c350ef76ca15ace7183e7e173267
#
_cell.length_a   1.000
_cell.length_b   1.000
_cell.length_c   1.000
_cell.angle_alpha   90.00
_cell.angle_beta   90.00
_cell.angle_gamma   90.00
#
_symmetry.space_group_name_H-M   'P 1'
#
loop_
_entity.id
_entity.type
_entity.pdbx_description
1 polymer ?
#
loop_
_entity_poly.entity_id
_entity_poly.type
_entity_poly.pdbx_seq_one_letter_code
_entity_poly.pdbx_strand_id
1 'polypeptide(L)'
;MLEIGAGSTVDDNEMIQVPQSIVCANLNTLINRIYPGIGNPRVQNNQYFLDCIIFCSRNDKIHNIDEAILQQFNPVPNTEVYILRSVNSVSEEDGIHHAYPVEFLQQLNTSRLSPALLCLKVSCPVILLRNLDPGEGLCNGTRIVILNVRRKVL
;
A
#
# COMPACT_ATOMS: atom_id res chain seq x y z
N MET A 1 -11.54 8.04 -21.05
CA MET A 1 -10.97 6.72 -20.67
C MET A 1 -11.30 5.65 -21.70
N LEU A 2 -12.56 5.52 -22.19
CA LEU A 2 -12.93 4.53 -23.22
C LEU A 2 -12.18 4.75 -24.54
N GLU A 3 -12.00 5.99 -24.97
CA GLU A 3 -11.27 6.34 -26.22
C GLU A 3 -9.78 5.95 -26.14
N ILE A 4 -9.16 6.11 -24.98
CA ILE A 4 -7.77 5.67 -24.72
C ILE A 4 -7.70 4.13 -24.80
N GLY A 5 -8.65 3.43 -24.20
CA GLY A 5 -8.72 1.97 -24.21
C GLY A 5 -9.02 1.38 -25.60
N ALA A 6 -9.71 2.13 -26.45
CA ALA A 6 -9.99 1.77 -27.84
C ALA A 6 -8.83 2.07 -28.81
N GLY A 7 -7.76 2.73 -28.34
CA GLY A 7 -6.63 3.13 -29.19
C GLY A 7 -6.91 4.28 -30.15
N SER A 8 -8.07 4.93 -30.05
CA SER A 8 -8.47 6.01 -30.96
C SER A 8 -7.71 7.33 -30.76
N THR A 9 -6.91 7.42 -29.71
CA THR A 9 -6.10 8.60 -29.35
C THR A 9 -4.59 8.37 -29.52
N VAL A 10 -4.21 7.34 -30.27
CA VAL A 10 -2.78 7.03 -30.59
C VAL A 10 -2.37 7.91 -31.77
N ASP A 11 -1.24 8.60 -31.64
CA ASP A 11 -0.65 9.38 -32.72
C ASP A 11 0.23 8.51 -33.66
N ASP A 12 0.74 9.11 -34.74
CA ASP A 12 1.58 8.41 -35.73
C ASP A 12 2.88 7.82 -35.17
N ASN A 13 3.24 8.18 -33.92
CA ASN A 13 4.41 7.63 -33.19
C ASN A 13 4.01 6.57 -32.16
N GLU A 14 2.81 6.02 -32.22
CA GLU A 14 2.25 5.08 -31.24
C GLU A 14 2.15 5.65 -29.80
N MET A 15 2.11 6.97 -29.66
CA MET A 15 2.00 7.64 -28.37
C MET A 15 0.55 8.04 -28.07
N ILE A 16 0.12 7.83 -26.84
CA ILE A 16 -1.20 8.22 -26.36
C ILE A 16 -1.13 9.60 -25.75
N GLN A 17 -1.93 10.54 -26.24
CA GLN A 17 -2.07 11.86 -25.63
C GLN A 17 -2.94 11.79 -24.38
N VAL A 18 -2.33 12.06 -23.23
CA VAL A 18 -3.03 12.12 -21.94
C VAL A 18 -3.64 13.52 -21.76
N PRO A 19 -4.98 13.63 -21.50
CA PRO A 19 -5.59 14.92 -21.24
C PRO A 19 -4.93 15.63 -20.06
N GLN A 20 -4.59 16.91 -20.21
CA GLN A 20 -3.96 17.71 -19.17
C GLN A 20 -4.75 17.78 -17.86
N SER A 21 -6.09 17.62 -17.96
CA SER A 21 -6.97 17.59 -16.79
C SER A 21 -6.72 16.43 -15.82
N ILE A 22 -6.09 15.33 -16.28
CA ILE A 22 -5.79 14.16 -15.45
C ILE A 22 -4.29 14.06 -15.11
N VAL A 23 -3.47 14.95 -15.62
CA VAL A 23 -2.03 15.00 -15.29
C VAL A 23 -1.83 15.70 -13.95
N CYS A 24 -1.01 15.13 -13.09
CA CYS A 24 -0.56 15.72 -11.84
C CYS A 24 0.94 16.01 -11.91
N ALA A 25 1.36 17.20 -11.45
CA ALA A 25 2.75 17.65 -11.53
C ALA A 25 3.71 16.80 -10.69
N ASN A 26 3.22 16.27 -9.56
CA ASN A 26 4.01 15.45 -8.64
C ASN A 26 3.10 14.56 -7.76
N LEU A 27 3.72 13.67 -6.98
CA LEU A 27 3.04 12.73 -6.11
C LEU A 27 2.16 13.44 -5.06
N ASN A 28 2.64 14.50 -4.43
CA ASN A 28 1.85 15.23 -3.42
C ASN A 28 0.58 15.85 -4.02
N THR A 29 0.67 16.37 -5.24
CA THR A 29 -0.49 16.90 -5.96
C THR A 29 -1.50 15.77 -6.25
N LEU A 30 -1.03 14.60 -6.64
CA LEU A 30 -1.87 13.42 -6.86
C LEU A 30 -2.55 12.98 -5.55
N ILE A 31 -1.78 12.84 -4.46
CA ILE A 31 -2.31 12.45 -3.15
C ILE A 31 -3.40 13.43 -2.70
N ASN A 32 -3.13 14.74 -2.75
CA ASN A 32 -4.10 15.75 -2.32
C ASN A 32 -5.36 15.80 -3.20
N ARG A 33 -5.24 15.40 -4.47
CA ARG A 33 -6.38 15.33 -5.39
C ARG A 33 -7.26 14.11 -5.15
N ILE A 34 -6.66 12.96 -4.85
CA ILE A 34 -7.38 11.70 -4.60
C ILE A 34 -7.86 11.63 -3.15
N TYR A 35 -7.05 12.14 -2.21
CA TYR A 35 -7.33 12.14 -0.78
C TYR A 35 -7.38 13.57 -0.22
N PRO A 36 -8.37 14.41 -0.61
CA PRO A 36 -8.48 15.78 -0.15
C PRO A 36 -8.68 15.82 1.37
N GLY A 37 -7.78 16.51 2.07
CA GLY A 37 -7.85 16.64 3.52
C GLY A 37 -7.40 15.41 4.31
N ILE A 38 -6.55 14.56 3.73
CA ILE A 38 -6.03 13.34 4.40
C ILE A 38 -5.37 13.61 5.76
N GLY A 39 -4.86 14.81 6.00
CA GLY A 39 -4.31 15.22 7.30
C GLY A 39 -5.36 15.67 8.33
N ASN A 40 -6.65 15.77 7.96
CA ASN A 40 -7.70 16.27 8.82
C ASN A 40 -8.54 15.12 9.41
N PRO A 41 -8.48 14.86 10.72
CA PRO A 41 -9.22 13.78 11.37
C PRO A 41 -10.74 13.83 11.17
N ARG A 42 -11.29 15.02 10.93
CA ARG A 42 -12.74 15.21 10.75
C ARG A 42 -13.27 14.74 9.39
N VAL A 43 -12.39 14.60 8.42
CA VAL A 43 -12.74 14.18 7.04
C VAL A 43 -12.60 12.69 6.88
N GLN A 44 -11.78 12.06 7.68
CA GLN A 44 -11.41 10.64 7.56
C GLN A 44 -12.50 9.77 8.19
N ASN A 45 -13.40 9.25 7.37
CA ASN A 45 -14.33 8.18 7.74
C ASN A 45 -14.05 6.94 6.88
N ASN A 46 -14.64 5.81 7.24
CA ASN A 46 -14.44 4.56 6.51
C ASN A 46 -14.86 4.67 5.04
N GLN A 47 -15.93 5.43 4.74
CA GLN A 47 -16.42 5.63 3.39
C GLN A 47 -15.42 6.40 2.52
N TYR A 48 -14.75 7.43 3.08
CA TYR A 48 -13.72 8.20 2.40
C TYR A 48 -12.62 7.32 1.79
N PHE A 49 -12.15 6.30 2.54
CA PHE A 49 -11.13 5.38 2.04
C PHE A 49 -11.67 4.28 1.13
N LEU A 50 -12.97 3.99 1.18
CA LEU A 50 -13.60 3.03 0.26
C LEU A 50 -13.76 3.62 -1.14
N ASP A 51 -14.04 4.92 -1.22
CA ASP A 51 -14.32 5.61 -2.48
C ASP A 51 -13.05 6.03 -3.24
N CYS A 52 -11.90 6.06 -2.57
CA CYS A 52 -10.64 6.54 -3.13
C CYS A 52 -9.57 5.44 -3.16
N ILE A 53 -8.84 5.35 -4.29
CA ILE A 53 -7.71 4.44 -4.44
C ILE A 53 -6.70 4.99 -5.44
N ILE A 54 -5.42 4.73 -5.20
CA ILE A 54 -4.33 4.96 -6.16
C ILE A 54 -3.81 3.59 -6.60
N PHE A 55 -3.86 3.33 -7.90
CA PHE A 55 -3.23 2.16 -8.50
C PHE A 55 -1.88 2.52 -9.08
N CYS A 56 -0.92 1.63 -8.93
CA CYS A 56 0.39 1.76 -9.53
C CYS A 56 0.78 0.45 -10.23
N SER A 57 1.42 0.56 -11.39
CA SER A 57 1.85 -0.59 -12.17
C SER A 57 3.14 -1.25 -11.64
N ARG A 58 3.86 -0.60 -10.72
CA ARG A 58 5.16 -1.04 -10.22
C ARG A 58 5.16 -1.10 -8.69
N ASN A 59 5.54 -2.24 -8.13
CA ASN A 59 5.56 -2.47 -6.68
C ASN A 59 6.57 -1.59 -5.93
N ASP A 60 7.71 -1.26 -6.55
CA ASP A 60 8.70 -0.35 -5.96
C ASP A 60 8.15 1.07 -5.75
N LYS A 61 7.19 1.49 -6.58
CA LYS A 61 6.51 2.79 -6.45
C LYS A 61 5.39 2.77 -5.42
N ILE A 62 4.72 1.64 -5.25
CA ILE A 62 3.63 1.50 -4.26
C ILE A 62 4.14 1.85 -2.87
N HIS A 63 5.28 1.28 -2.47
CA HIS A 63 5.85 1.53 -1.14
C HIS A 63 6.11 3.02 -0.87
N ASN A 64 6.67 3.74 -1.85
CA ASN A 64 6.90 5.18 -1.74
C ASN A 64 5.59 5.99 -1.65
N ILE A 65 4.54 5.55 -2.35
CA ILE A 65 3.21 6.18 -2.32
C ILE A 65 2.56 5.94 -0.96
N ASP A 66 2.58 4.71 -0.47
CA ASP A 66 2.02 4.32 0.82
C ASP A 66 2.70 5.08 1.97
N GLU A 67 4.03 5.18 1.94
CA GLU A 67 4.79 5.95 2.92
C GLU A 67 4.42 7.44 2.89
N ALA A 68 4.34 8.05 1.72
CA ALA A 68 3.96 9.45 1.56
C ALA A 68 2.52 9.72 2.03
N ILE A 69 1.59 8.79 1.79
CA ILE A 69 0.22 8.85 2.29
C ILE A 69 0.20 8.70 3.81
N LEU A 70 0.91 7.71 4.35
CA LEU A 70 0.95 7.43 5.79
C LEU A 70 1.56 8.59 6.58
N GLN A 71 2.55 9.30 6.02
CA GLN A 71 3.14 10.51 6.64
C GLN A 71 2.09 11.62 6.77
N GLN A 72 1.25 11.82 5.76
CA GLN A 72 0.20 12.84 5.76
C GLN A 72 -1.03 12.41 6.56
N PHE A 73 -1.25 11.10 6.71
CA PHE A 73 -2.38 10.55 7.45
C PHE A 73 -2.25 10.81 8.95
N ASN A 74 -3.16 11.60 9.49
CA ASN A 74 -3.13 12.01 10.89
C ASN A 74 -4.53 11.91 11.53
N PRO A 75 -5.02 10.69 11.85
CA PRO A 75 -6.39 10.45 12.28
C PRO A 75 -6.70 11.05 13.65
N VAL A 76 -5.69 11.14 14.53
CA VAL A 76 -5.76 11.75 15.85
C VAL A 76 -4.44 12.49 16.11
N PRO A 77 -4.46 13.67 16.72
CA PRO A 77 -3.23 14.35 17.12
C PRO A 77 -2.32 13.42 17.96
N ASN A 78 -1.03 13.36 17.62
CA ASN A 78 -0.03 12.51 18.25
C ASN A 78 -0.24 10.99 18.05
N THR A 79 -0.83 10.57 16.94
CA THR A 79 -0.94 9.14 16.61
C THR A 79 0.45 8.52 16.45
N GLU A 80 0.74 7.51 17.27
CA GLU A 80 1.99 6.75 17.22
C GLU A 80 2.08 5.95 15.91
N VAL A 81 3.27 5.93 15.31
CA VAL A 81 3.58 5.04 14.18
C VAL A 81 4.11 3.73 14.74
N TYR A 82 3.46 2.64 14.42
CA TYR A 82 3.89 1.29 14.77
C TYR A 82 4.77 0.74 13.66
N ILE A 83 5.99 0.36 14.00
CA ILE A 83 6.93 -0.29 13.07
C ILE A 83 7.02 -1.77 13.44
N LEU A 84 6.50 -2.62 12.56
CA LEU A 84 6.53 -4.06 12.70
C LEU A 84 7.62 -4.63 11.78
N ARG A 85 8.44 -5.54 12.33
CA ARG A 85 9.47 -6.24 11.55
C ARG A 85 9.00 -7.65 11.24
N SER A 86 9.20 -8.10 10.00
CA SER A 86 8.95 -9.49 9.64
C SER A 86 9.99 -10.40 10.28
N VAL A 87 9.57 -11.61 10.61
CA VAL A 87 10.46 -12.72 10.94
C VAL A 87 10.51 -13.63 9.72
N ASN A 88 11.66 -13.65 9.05
CA ASN A 88 11.86 -14.46 7.86
C ASN A 88 12.72 -15.68 8.21
N SER A 89 12.30 -16.86 7.77
CA SER A 89 13.04 -18.11 7.92
C SER A 89 12.96 -18.90 6.62
N VAL A 90 13.95 -19.75 6.38
CA VAL A 90 13.93 -20.71 5.30
C VAL A 90 13.21 -21.98 5.76
N SER A 91 12.43 -22.61 4.89
CA SER A 91 11.74 -23.86 5.21
C SER A 91 12.73 -25.00 5.47
N GLU A 92 12.39 -25.87 6.44
CA GLU A 92 13.21 -27.03 6.82
C GLU A 92 13.36 -28.06 5.68
N GLU A 93 12.42 -28.08 4.78
CA GLU A 93 12.39 -29.03 3.66
C GLU A 93 13.53 -28.81 2.66
N ASP A 94 14.10 -27.60 2.59
CA ASP A 94 15.16 -27.28 1.64
C ASP A 94 16.58 -27.63 2.14
N GLY A 95 16.74 -28.19 3.34
CA GLY A 95 18.02 -28.67 3.89
C GLY A 95 19.11 -27.62 4.07
N ILE A 96 18.77 -26.32 3.93
CA ILE A 96 19.74 -25.22 3.87
C ILE A 96 19.65 -24.32 5.12
N HIS A 97 19.37 -24.91 6.27
CA HIS A 97 19.09 -24.20 7.54
C HIS A 97 20.13 -23.17 8.01
N HIS A 98 21.37 -23.25 7.52
CA HIS A 98 22.45 -22.37 7.95
C HIS A 98 23.05 -21.50 6.84
N ALA A 99 22.48 -21.55 5.62
CA ALA A 99 23.12 -20.91 4.46
C ALA A 99 22.88 -19.39 4.37
N TYR A 100 21.81 -18.87 4.97
CA TYR A 100 21.46 -17.47 4.81
C TYR A 100 21.29 -16.75 6.16
N PRO A 101 22.09 -15.71 6.43
CA PRO A 101 21.91 -14.84 7.59
C PRO A 101 20.53 -14.16 7.56
N VAL A 102 19.96 -13.92 8.74
CA VAL A 102 18.65 -13.27 8.88
C VAL A 102 18.65 -11.89 8.21
N GLU A 103 19.77 -11.18 8.27
CA GLU A 103 19.97 -9.88 7.64
C GLU A 103 19.84 -9.96 6.11
N PHE A 104 20.34 -11.02 5.50
CA PHE A 104 20.17 -11.28 4.06
C PHE A 104 18.70 -11.54 3.72
N LEU A 105 18.02 -12.38 4.49
CA LEU A 105 16.60 -12.67 4.28
C LEU A 105 15.71 -11.42 4.43
N GLN A 106 16.09 -10.50 5.32
CA GLN A 106 15.38 -9.23 5.52
C GLN A 106 15.61 -8.22 4.37
N GLN A 107 16.72 -8.35 3.64
CA GLN A 107 17.03 -7.49 2.49
C GLN A 107 16.34 -7.96 1.19
N LEU A 108 15.82 -9.19 1.18
CA LEU A 108 15.11 -9.72 0.00
C LEU A 108 13.81 -8.94 -0.22
N ASN A 109 13.85 -8.05 -1.18
CA ASN A 109 12.69 -7.27 -1.59
C ASN A 109 12.14 -7.81 -2.91
N THR A 110 11.36 -8.88 -2.84
CA THR A 110 10.73 -9.49 -4.01
C THR A 110 9.24 -9.14 -4.04
N SER A 111 8.67 -9.07 -5.23
CA SER A 111 7.25 -8.75 -5.44
C SER A 111 6.26 -9.74 -4.80
N ARG A 112 6.74 -10.89 -4.31
CA ARG A 112 5.94 -11.94 -3.67
C ARG A 112 6.07 -11.98 -2.15
N LEU A 113 7.01 -11.25 -1.58
CA LEU A 113 7.20 -11.18 -0.13
C LEU A 113 6.62 -9.88 0.41
N SER A 114 6.06 -9.96 1.60
CA SER A 114 5.67 -8.78 2.36
C SER A 114 6.92 -7.94 2.70
N PRO A 115 6.81 -6.61 2.80
CA PRO A 115 7.93 -5.78 3.21
C PRO A 115 8.52 -6.25 4.55
N ALA A 116 9.85 -6.21 4.69
CA ALA A 116 10.53 -6.55 5.94
C ALA A 116 10.14 -5.61 7.10
N LEU A 117 9.74 -4.39 6.76
CA LEU A 117 9.22 -3.39 7.69
C LEU A 117 7.81 -2.96 7.26
N LEU A 118 6.87 -3.05 8.19
CA LEU A 118 5.51 -2.58 7.99
C LEU A 118 5.23 -1.43 8.97
N CYS A 119 4.95 -0.25 8.42
CA CYS A 119 4.57 0.93 9.19
C CYS A 119 3.05 1.06 9.22
N LEU A 120 2.46 1.16 10.41
CA LEU A 120 1.03 1.28 10.61
C LEU A 120 0.70 2.43 11.54
N LYS A 121 -0.49 3.01 11.38
CA LYS A 121 -1.14 3.90 12.33
C LYS A 121 -2.52 3.35 12.68
N VAL A 122 -2.99 3.60 13.90
CA VAL A 122 -4.39 3.32 14.24
C VAL A 122 -5.30 4.10 13.32
N SER A 123 -6.41 3.53 12.93
CA SER A 123 -7.38 4.02 11.95
C SER A 123 -6.88 4.06 10.49
N CYS A 124 -5.65 3.63 10.18
CA CYS A 124 -5.24 3.55 8.78
C CYS A 124 -5.93 2.38 8.05
N PRO A 125 -6.37 2.59 6.81
CA PRO A 125 -6.87 1.51 5.97
C PRO A 125 -5.70 0.66 5.48
N VAL A 126 -5.90 -0.65 5.43
CA VAL A 126 -4.95 -1.61 4.87
C VAL A 126 -5.68 -2.63 4.01
N ILE A 127 -4.93 -3.28 3.11
CA ILE A 127 -5.45 -4.35 2.25
C ILE A 127 -4.77 -5.65 2.65
N LEU A 128 -5.55 -6.71 2.84
CA LEU A 128 -5.01 -8.04 3.06
C LEU A 128 -4.34 -8.56 1.80
N LEU A 129 -3.09 -9.02 1.93
CA LEU A 129 -2.32 -9.60 0.82
C LEU A 129 -2.46 -11.11 0.72
N ARG A 130 -3.10 -11.76 1.71
CA ARG A 130 -3.34 -13.21 1.76
C ARG A 130 -4.69 -13.50 2.40
N ASN A 131 -5.24 -14.69 2.11
CA ASN A 131 -6.42 -15.19 2.79
C ASN A 131 -6.06 -15.54 4.23
N LEU A 132 -6.72 -14.88 5.19
CA LEU A 132 -6.58 -15.17 6.62
C LEU A 132 -7.74 -16.06 7.10
N ASP A 133 -8.95 -15.65 6.82
CA ASP A 133 -10.19 -16.40 7.15
C ASP A 133 -11.25 -16.15 6.07
N PRO A 134 -11.30 -17.00 5.03
CA PRO A 134 -12.27 -16.85 3.96
C PRO A 134 -13.73 -16.97 4.43
N GLY A 135 -13.99 -17.74 5.50
CA GLY A 135 -15.33 -17.92 6.07
C GLY A 135 -15.88 -16.61 6.66
N GLU A 136 -15.00 -15.79 7.24
CA GLU A 136 -15.33 -14.48 7.80
C GLU A 136 -15.10 -13.33 6.81
N GLY A 137 -14.81 -13.63 5.53
CA GLY A 137 -14.59 -12.63 4.49
C GLY A 137 -13.21 -11.99 4.52
N LEU A 138 -12.25 -12.51 5.31
CA LEU A 138 -10.86 -12.03 5.37
C LEU A 138 -10.02 -12.64 4.25
N CYS A 139 -10.29 -12.22 3.03
CA CYS A 139 -9.62 -12.70 1.82
C CYS A 139 -8.57 -11.72 1.31
N ASN A 140 -7.71 -12.18 0.42
CA ASN A 140 -6.82 -11.31 -0.34
C ASN A 140 -7.62 -10.21 -1.07
N GLY A 141 -7.18 -8.97 -0.92
CA GLY A 141 -7.86 -7.80 -1.46
C GLY A 141 -8.92 -7.17 -0.54
N THR A 142 -9.28 -7.83 0.58
CA THR A 142 -10.21 -7.25 1.56
C THR A 142 -9.58 -6.01 2.19
N ARG A 143 -10.33 -4.91 2.20
CA ARG A 143 -9.95 -3.68 2.88
C ARG A 143 -10.43 -3.71 4.33
N ILE A 144 -9.53 -3.42 5.23
CA ILE A 144 -9.81 -3.36 6.67
C ILE A 144 -9.20 -2.08 7.26
N VAL A 145 -9.64 -1.70 8.45
CA VAL A 145 -9.11 -0.56 9.19
C VAL A 145 -8.43 -1.06 10.45
N ILE A 146 -7.25 -0.55 10.74
CA ILE A 146 -6.50 -0.90 11.95
C ILE A 146 -7.16 -0.25 13.18
N LEU A 147 -7.74 -1.04 14.05
CA LEU A 147 -8.32 -0.55 15.29
C LEU A 147 -7.30 -0.46 16.42
N ASN A 148 -6.38 -1.42 16.47
CA ASN A 148 -5.34 -1.46 17.50
C ASN A 148 -4.13 -2.26 17.01
N VAL A 149 -2.95 -1.93 17.51
CA VAL A 149 -1.71 -2.67 17.25
C VAL A 149 -1.15 -3.16 18.59
N ARG A 150 -1.03 -4.47 18.75
CA ARG A 150 -0.44 -5.07 19.95
C ARG A 150 1.02 -5.43 19.70
N ARG A 151 1.89 -5.15 20.65
CA ARG A 151 3.33 -5.41 20.54
C ARG A 151 3.72 -6.91 20.62
N LYS A 152 2.80 -7.78 21.01
CA LYS A 152 3.04 -9.22 21.03
C LYS A 152 2.34 -9.85 19.85
N VAL A 153 3.13 -10.27 18.88
CA VAL A 153 2.75 -11.31 17.93
C VAL A 153 3.25 -12.62 18.55
N LEU A 154 2.39 -13.58 18.66
CA LEU A 154 2.76 -14.95 19.04
C LEU A 154 3.48 -15.60 17.87
#